data_2a0d993fb6e5da70f6d7e066e8ec068f
#
_entry.id   2a0d993fb6e5da70f6d7e066e8ec068f
#
_cell.length_a   1.000
_cell.length_b   1.000
_cell.length_c   1.000
_cell.angle_alpha   90.00
_cell.angle_beta   90.00
_cell.angle_gamma   90.00
#
_symmetry.space_group_name_H-M   'P 1'
#
loop_
_entity.id
_entity.type
_entity.pdbx_description
1 polymer ?
#
loop_
_entity_poly.entity_id
_entity_poly.type
_entity_poly.pdbx_seq_one_letter_code
_entity_poly.pdbx_strand_id
1 'polypeptide(L)'
;MRVGLINGNIGGGRITLINEKRVEMDVVLDREPPAPLQLTLIFAMVRPRVFKRAITQASAMGIKRIILINSYCVEKSFWKSPVLEKDSLAKYLIIGLEQGQDTIVLEVLIRPLFKPFVEDELPDIIKGTLPFVAHPYASEQCPYNIGQPLTLAVGPEGGFIPYEIKKLIECGFTAV
;
A
#
# COMPACT_ATOMS: atom_id res chain seq x y z
N MET A 1 -9.20 23.65 12.32
CA MET A 1 -8.74 22.75 11.24
C MET A 1 -8.58 21.33 11.76
N ARG A 2 -8.56 20.30 10.89
CA ARG A 2 -8.25 18.93 11.35
C ARG A 2 -6.74 18.79 11.50
N VAL A 3 -6.34 18.08 12.52
CA VAL A 3 -4.93 17.77 12.84
C VAL A 3 -4.82 16.32 13.31
N GLY A 4 -3.65 15.73 13.15
CA GLY A 4 -3.38 14.37 13.62
C GLY A 4 -1.90 14.21 13.94
N LEU A 5 -1.61 13.32 14.86
CA LEU A 5 -0.24 12.91 15.18
C LEU A 5 0.08 11.65 14.40
N ILE A 6 1.18 11.62 13.68
CA ILE A 6 1.60 10.43 12.93
C ILE A 6 1.68 9.21 13.88
N ASN A 7 1.00 8.14 13.51
CA ASN A 7 0.79 6.92 14.31
C ASN A 7 0.10 7.16 15.66
N GLY A 8 -0.67 8.23 15.78
CA GLY A 8 -1.41 8.59 16.98
C GLY A 8 -2.80 9.11 16.66
N ASN A 9 -3.40 9.80 17.61
CA ASN A 9 -4.78 10.27 17.53
C ASN A 9 -4.98 11.40 16.52
N ILE A 10 -6.23 11.58 16.14
CA ILE A 10 -6.77 12.65 15.29
C ILE A 10 -7.55 13.61 16.18
N GLY A 11 -7.65 14.87 15.76
CA GLY A 11 -8.46 15.84 16.48
C GLY A 11 -8.66 17.16 15.75
N GLY A 12 -8.85 18.20 16.52
CA GLY A 12 -9.06 19.57 16.05
C GLY A 12 -7.95 20.52 16.50
N GLY A 13 -7.61 21.46 15.63
CA GLY A 13 -6.76 22.59 15.98
C GLY A 13 -7.50 23.90 15.81
N ARG A 14 -7.48 24.78 16.82
CA ARG A 14 -7.94 26.14 16.75
C ARG A 14 -6.73 27.07 16.56
N ILE A 15 -6.68 27.76 15.42
CA ILE A 15 -5.61 28.70 15.13
C ILE A 15 -5.66 29.87 16.11
N THR A 16 -4.56 30.13 16.79
CA THR A 16 -4.39 31.24 17.76
C THR A 16 -3.58 32.38 17.16
N LEU A 17 -2.65 32.07 16.25
CA LEU A 17 -1.85 33.04 15.51
C LEU A 17 -1.61 32.55 14.09
N ILE A 18 -1.71 33.46 13.13
CA ILE A 18 -1.27 33.21 11.76
C ILE A 18 -0.57 34.47 11.21
N ASN A 19 0.64 34.30 10.69
CA ASN A 19 1.37 35.34 9.98
C ASN A 19 2.22 34.71 8.87
N GLU A 20 2.99 35.51 8.13
CA GLU A 20 3.81 35.03 6.99
C GLU A 20 4.88 33.99 7.36
N LYS A 21 5.27 33.87 8.65
CA LYS A 21 6.36 33.01 9.08
C LYS A 21 5.91 31.78 9.87
N ARG A 22 4.74 31.82 10.51
CA ARG A 22 4.28 30.75 11.39
C ARG A 22 2.76 30.70 11.56
N VAL A 23 2.27 29.52 11.86
CA VAL A 23 0.92 29.27 12.34
C VAL A 23 1.04 28.64 13.73
N GLU A 24 0.34 29.23 14.71
CA GLU A 24 0.20 28.64 16.05
C GLU A 24 -1.24 28.16 16.23
N MET A 25 -1.40 27.08 16.95
CA MET A 25 -2.72 26.53 17.22
C MET A 25 -2.76 25.76 18.53
N ASP A 26 -3.89 25.83 19.21
CA ASP A 26 -4.24 24.92 20.29
C ASP A 26 -4.79 23.63 19.68
N VAL A 27 -4.21 22.49 20.03
CA VAL A 27 -4.56 21.19 19.46
C VAL A 27 -5.14 20.27 20.50
N VAL A 28 -6.26 19.61 20.20
CA VAL A 28 -6.85 18.53 20.99
C VAL A 28 -6.94 17.30 20.12
N LEU A 29 -6.26 16.21 20.50
CA LEU A 29 -6.22 14.92 19.79
C LEU A 29 -7.01 13.88 20.60
N ASP A 30 -8.31 13.84 20.40
CA ASP A 30 -9.27 13.11 21.24
C ASP A 30 -9.93 11.90 20.55
N ARG A 31 -9.59 11.64 19.29
CA ARG A 31 -10.19 10.55 18.51
C ARG A 31 -9.14 9.59 18.00
N GLU A 32 -9.47 8.31 18.02
CA GLU A 32 -8.67 7.27 17.37
C GLU A 32 -8.70 7.42 15.84
N PRO A 33 -7.63 7.00 15.14
CA PRO A 33 -7.63 6.93 13.69
C PRO A 33 -8.67 5.92 13.18
N PRO A 34 -9.07 6.01 11.89
CA PRO A 34 -9.96 5.05 11.27
C PRO A 34 -9.41 3.62 11.37
N ALA A 35 -10.32 2.65 11.47
CA ALA A 35 -9.94 1.25 11.42
C ALA A 35 -9.21 0.94 10.09
N PRO A 36 -8.11 0.16 10.12
CA PRO A 36 -7.36 -0.18 8.92
C PRO A 36 -8.19 -1.05 7.97
N LEU A 37 -8.02 -0.83 6.67
CA LEU A 37 -8.49 -1.79 5.68
C LEU A 37 -7.72 -3.09 5.85
N GLN A 38 -8.42 -4.21 6.05
CA GLN A 38 -7.82 -5.52 6.25
C GLN A 38 -7.29 -6.12 4.93
N LEU A 39 -6.37 -5.39 4.31
CA LEU A 39 -5.77 -5.74 3.03
C LEU A 39 -4.25 -5.62 3.09
N THR A 40 -3.56 -6.73 2.80
CA THR A 40 -2.15 -6.72 2.43
C THR A 40 -2.05 -6.66 0.91
N LEU A 41 -1.42 -5.61 0.38
CA LEU A 41 -1.23 -5.43 -1.05
C LEU A 41 0.18 -5.89 -1.46
N ILE A 42 0.26 -6.93 -2.26
CA ILE A 42 1.49 -7.34 -2.96
C ILE A 42 1.48 -6.63 -4.31
N PHE A 43 2.40 -5.70 -4.50
CA PHE A 43 2.39 -4.80 -5.65
C PHE A 43 3.70 -4.92 -6.43
N ALA A 44 3.62 -5.34 -7.68
CA ALA A 44 4.80 -5.32 -8.53
C ALA A 44 5.21 -3.88 -8.83
N MET A 45 6.54 -3.63 -8.86
CA MET A 45 7.04 -2.30 -9.17
C MET A 45 6.55 -1.85 -10.55
N VAL A 46 6.11 -0.61 -10.64
CA VAL A 46 5.61 0.05 -11.85
C VAL A 46 6.43 1.30 -12.15
N ARG A 47 6.15 1.97 -13.27
CA ARG A 47 6.79 3.25 -13.58
C ARG A 47 6.74 4.20 -12.39
N PRO A 48 7.84 4.91 -12.07
CA PRO A 48 7.92 5.75 -10.87
C PRO A 48 6.79 6.77 -10.72
N ARG A 49 6.30 7.33 -11.84
CA ARG A 49 5.14 8.26 -11.82
C ARG A 49 3.84 7.55 -11.41
N VAL A 50 3.64 6.32 -11.86
CA VAL A 50 2.46 5.51 -11.50
C VAL A 50 2.57 5.06 -10.05
N PHE A 51 3.78 4.62 -9.64
CA PHE A 51 4.05 4.22 -8.26
C PHE A 51 3.71 5.31 -7.25
N LYS A 52 4.13 6.56 -7.49
CA LYS A 52 3.78 7.70 -6.63
C LYS A 52 2.27 7.80 -6.39
N ARG A 53 1.49 7.71 -7.46
CA ARG A 53 0.02 7.78 -7.36
C ARG A 53 -0.56 6.59 -6.62
N ALA A 54 -0.10 5.38 -6.96
CA ALA A 54 -0.58 4.14 -6.35
C ALA A 54 -0.35 4.13 -4.83
N ILE A 55 0.86 4.49 -4.37
CA ILE A 55 1.19 4.48 -2.95
C ILE A 55 0.44 5.57 -2.17
N THR A 56 0.24 6.75 -2.77
CA THR A 56 -0.58 7.81 -2.17
C THR A 56 -2.03 7.37 -2.04
N GLN A 57 -2.60 6.76 -3.08
CA GLN A 57 -3.98 6.26 -3.06
C GLN A 57 -4.15 5.10 -2.08
N ALA A 58 -3.21 4.16 -2.04
CA ALA A 58 -3.23 3.05 -1.08
C ALA A 58 -3.23 3.55 0.38
N SER A 59 -2.39 4.55 0.67
CA SER A 59 -2.37 5.21 1.98
C SER A 59 -3.71 5.89 2.29
N ALA A 60 -4.28 6.63 1.32
CA ALA A 60 -5.57 7.31 1.48
C ALA A 60 -6.76 6.35 1.68
N MET A 61 -6.67 5.16 1.12
CA MET A 61 -7.70 4.09 1.27
C MET A 61 -7.61 3.35 2.60
N GLY A 62 -6.62 3.62 3.44
CA GLY A 62 -6.44 2.95 4.73
C GLY A 62 -5.72 1.60 4.65
N ILE A 63 -5.06 1.28 3.53
CA ILE A 63 -4.15 0.13 3.43
C ILE A 63 -2.97 0.37 4.36
N LYS A 64 -2.59 -0.65 5.17
CA LYS A 64 -1.50 -0.51 6.16
C LYS A 64 -0.26 -1.32 5.84
N ARG A 65 -0.33 -2.19 4.82
CA ARG A 65 0.84 -2.96 4.39
C ARG A 65 0.87 -3.11 2.87
N ILE A 66 1.99 -2.70 2.28
CA ILE A 66 2.34 -2.98 0.88
C ILE A 66 3.66 -3.75 0.85
N ILE A 67 3.68 -4.83 0.08
CA ILE A 67 4.89 -5.57 -0.24
C ILE A 67 5.21 -5.31 -1.70
N LEU A 68 6.23 -4.50 -1.94
CA LEU A 68 6.68 -4.14 -3.26
C LEU A 68 7.61 -5.22 -3.80
N ILE A 69 7.20 -5.89 -4.87
CA ILE A 69 7.92 -7.02 -5.45
C ILE A 69 8.46 -6.70 -6.85
N ASN A 70 9.47 -7.45 -7.26
CA ASN A 70 9.88 -7.50 -8.66
C ASN A 70 9.02 -8.50 -9.45
N SER A 71 8.91 -8.28 -10.75
CA SER A 71 8.27 -9.18 -11.72
C SER A 71 9.05 -9.13 -13.02
N TYR A 72 8.90 -10.12 -13.87
CA TYR A 72 9.62 -10.22 -15.14
C TYR A 72 9.42 -9.00 -16.05
N CYS A 73 8.20 -8.46 -16.08
CA CYS A 73 7.85 -7.29 -16.89
C CYS A 73 8.24 -5.95 -16.27
N VAL A 74 8.95 -5.93 -15.12
CA VAL A 74 9.39 -4.70 -14.47
C VAL A 74 10.74 -4.26 -15.03
N GLU A 75 10.85 -3.02 -15.48
CA GLU A 75 12.12 -2.45 -15.91
C GLU A 75 13.09 -2.28 -14.72
N LYS A 76 14.34 -2.77 -14.90
CA LYS A 76 15.38 -2.69 -13.85
C LYS A 76 15.67 -1.26 -13.38
N SER A 77 15.50 -0.28 -14.27
CA SER A 77 15.71 1.15 -13.98
C SER A 77 14.75 1.68 -12.91
N PHE A 78 13.54 1.12 -12.79
CA PHE A 78 12.53 1.56 -11.81
C PHE A 78 13.00 1.36 -10.37
N TRP A 79 13.76 0.29 -10.13
CA TRP A 79 14.34 -0.01 -8.82
C TRP A 79 15.44 0.97 -8.36
N LYS A 80 16.01 1.73 -9.31
CA LYS A 80 17.01 2.78 -9.03
C LYS A 80 16.39 4.17 -8.90
N SER A 81 15.06 4.26 -8.96
CA SER A 81 14.37 5.55 -8.92
C SER A 81 14.41 6.16 -7.51
N PRO A 82 14.65 7.48 -7.40
CA PRO A 82 14.58 8.20 -6.12
C PRO A 82 13.20 8.12 -5.43
N VAL A 83 12.16 7.65 -6.13
CA VAL A 83 10.84 7.44 -5.54
C VAL A 83 10.85 6.41 -4.41
N LEU A 84 11.82 5.49 -4.40
CA LEU A 84 11.99 4.45 -3.37
C LEU A 84 12.83 4.92 -2.18
N GLU A 85 13.41 6.10 -2.23
CA GLU A 85 14.14 6.69 -1.10
C GLU A 85 13.18 6.96 0.06
N LYS A 86 13.65 6.77 1.29
CA LYS A 86 12.86 6.85 2.50
C LYS A 86 12.07 8.17 2.61
N ASP A 87 12.72 9.29 2.32
CA ASP A 87 12.08 10.61 2.41
C ASP A 87 11.01 10.82 1.33
N SER A 88 11.26 10.31 0.12
CA SER A 88 10.28 10.32 -0.96
C SER A 88 9.05 9.48 -0.63
N LEU A 89 9.24 8.26 -0.13
CA LEU A 89 8.16 7.40 0.32
C LEU A 89 7.35 8.06 1.43
N ALA A 90 8.02 8.55 2.49
CA ALA A 90 7.37 9.22 3.61
C ALA A 90 6.47 10.37 3.13
N LYS A 91 6.97 11.21 2.20
CA LYS A 91 6.19 12.31 1.64
C LYS A 91 4.89 11.84 0.98
N TYR A 92 4.93 10.79 0.13
CA TYR A 92 3.73 10.31 -0.57
C TYR A 92 2.76 9.62 0.38
N LEU A 93 3.26 8.92 1.40
CA LEU A 93 2.44 8.31 2.42
C LEU A 93 1.70 9.36 3.25
N ILE A 94 2.39 10.43 3.66
CA ILE A 94 1.76 11.54 4.41
C ILE A 94 0.67 12.22 3.58
N ILE A 95 0.92 12.51 2.29
CA ILE A 95 -0.11 13.07 1.39
C ILE A 95 -1.35 12.16 1.35
N GLY A 96 -1.14 10.83 1.31
CA GLY A 96 -2.24 9.87 1.36
C GLY A 96 -3.00 9.90 2.68
N LEU A 97 -2.30 9.97 3.81
CA LEU A 97 -2.91 10.10 5.14
C LEU A 97 -3.76 11.36 5.26
N GLU A 98 -3.25 12.50 4.76
CA GLU A 98 -4.00 13.77 4.75
C GLU A 98 -5.30 13.65 3.95
N GLN A 99 -5.27 13.00 2.78
CA GLN A 99 -6.45 12.75 1.95
C GLN A 99 -7.43 11.78 2.61
N GLY A 100 -6.92 10.69 3.20
CA GLY A 100 -7.71 9.67 3.90
C GLY A 100 -8.15 10.07 5.31
N GLN A 101 -7.69 11.22 5.81
CA GLN A 101 -7.92 11.66 7.20
C GLN A 101 -7.52 10.61 8.23
N ASP A 102 -6.38 10.00 8.01
CA ASP A 102 -5.80 8.92 8.80
C ASP A 102 -4.43 9.38 9.34
N THR A 103 -3.94 8.69 10.36
CA THR A 103 -2.63 8.99 10.97
C THR A 103 -1.70 7.79 10.96
N ILE A 104 -2.22 6.57 10.75
CA ILE A 104 -1.43 5.35 10.79
C ILE A 104 -0.70 5.15 9.47
N VAL A 105 0.61 5.27 9.51
CA VAL A 105 1.46 5.18 8.31
C VAL A 105 1.46 3.76 7.75
N LEU A 106 1.28 3.65 6.44
CA LEU A 106 1.39 2.41 5.68
C LEU A 106 2.84 1.90 5.68
N GLU A 107 3.02 0.64 6.02
CA GLU A 107 4.31 -0.07 5.93
C GLU A 107 4.60 -0.47 4.49
N VAL A 108 5.80 -0.14 3.99
CA VAL A 108 6.27 -0.57 2.66
C VAL A 108 7.46 -1.51 2.82
N LEU A 109 7.25 -2.77 2.50
CA LEU A 109 8.28 -3.81 2.47
C LEU A 109 8.78 -4.00 1.03
N ILE A 110 10.09 -4.02 0.82
CA ILE A 110 10.69 -4.18 -0.51
C ILE A 110 11.25 -5.60 -0.64
N ARG A 111 10.81 -6.33 -1.67
CA ARG A 111 11.21 -7.70 -1.99
C ARG A 111 11.62 -7.81 -3.47
N PRO A 112 12.88 -7.49 -3.80
CA PRO A 112 13.33 -7.40 -5.19
C PRO A 112 13.53 -8.76 -5.89
N LEU A 113 13.37 -9.86 -5.17
CA LEU A 113 13.53 -11.22 -5.71
C LEU A 113 12.18 -11.96 -5.63
N PHE A 114 11.49 -12.12 -6.76
CA PHE A 114 10.18 -12.75 -6.83
C PHE A 114 10.16 -14.18 -6.28
N LYS A 115 11.05 -15.04 -6.78
CA LYS A 115 11.02 -16.47 -6.43
C LYS A 115 11.27 -16.71 -4.93
N PRO A 116 12.33 -16.20 -4.29
CA PRO A 116 12.52 -16.36 -2.85
C PRO A 116 11.33 -15.79 -2.04
N PHE A 117 10.80 -14.64 -2.43
CA PHE A 117 9.65 -14.06 -1.76
C PHE A 117 8.43 -15.01 -1.79
N VAL A 118 8.11 -15.56 -2.97
CA VAL A 118 6.93 -16.44 -3.12
C VAL A 118 7.13 -17.79 -2.45
N GLU A 119 8.34 -18.35 -2.48
CA GLU A 119 8.61 -19.68 -1.92
C GLU A 119 8.85 -19.66 -0.39
N ASP A 120 9.51 -18.60 0.13
CA ASP A 120 9.98 -18.59 1.51
C ASP A 120 9.14 -17.71 2.44
N GLU A 121 8.59 -16.57 1.96
CA GLU A 121 7.90 -15.59 2.82
C GLU A 121 6.38 -15.59 2.62
N LEU A 122 5.92 -15.74 1.38
CA LEU A 122 4.51 -15.58 1.03
C LEU A 122 3.57 -16.57 1.73
N PRO A 123 3.93 -17.85 1.94
CA PRO A 123 3.07 -18.81 2.65
C PRO A 123 2.71 -18.34 4.07
N ASP A 124 3.62 -17.67 4.76
CA ASP A 124 3.35 -17.13 6.09
C ASP A 124 2.52 -15.84 6.06
N ILE A 125 2.70 -15.02 5.04
CA ILE A 125 1.98 -13.75 4.87
C ILE A 125 0.49 -13.98 4.61
N ILE A 126 0.14 -15.01 3.84
CA ILE A 126 -1.25 -15.30 3.46
C ILE A 126 -2.03 -16.08 4.52
N LYS A 127 -1.39 -16.56 5.58
CA LYS A 127 -2.09 -17.27 6.67
C LYS A 127 -3.22 -16.42 7.25
N GLY A 128 -4.43 -17.00 7.24
CA GLY A 128 -5.62 -16.34 7.76
C GLY A 128 -6.19 -15.23 6.87
N THR A 129 -5.76 -15.15 5.61
CA THR A 129 -6.29 -14.23 4.60
C THR A 129 -6.90 -14.97 3.43
N LEU A 130 -7.70 -14.29 2.61
CA LEU A 130 -8.08 -14.74 1.27
C LEU A 130 -7.09 -14.18 0.25
N PRO A 131 -6.26 -15.00 -0.39
CA PRO A 131 -5.27 -14.54 -1.34
C PRO A 131 -5.84 -14.52 -2.77
N PHE A 132 -5.81 -13.33 -3.40
CA PHE A 132 -6.21 -13.12 -4.78
C PHE A 132 -5.08 -12.52 -5.61
N VAL A 133 -5.01 -12.91 -6.88
CA VAL A 133 -4.14 -12.27 -7.87
C VAL A 133 -4.98 -11.68 -9.00
N ALA A 134 -4.81 -10.37 -9.22
CA ALA A 134 -5.46 -9.68 -10.32
C ALA A 134 -4.86 -10.12 -11.67
N HIS A 135 -5.69 -10.74 -12.53
CA HIS A 135 -5.24 -11.26 -13.81
C HIS A 135 -6.28 -11.02 -14.90
N PRO A 136 -5.93 -10.37 -16.04
CA PRO A 136 -6.89 -9.95 -17.06
C PRO A 136 -7.61 -11.10 -17.76
N TYR A 137 -7.10 -12.31 -17.65
CA TYR A 137 -7.71 -13.51 -18.26
C TYR A 137 -8.28 -14.45 -17.19
N ALA A 138 -8.53 -13.97 -15.98
CA ALA A 138 -9.22 -14.75 -14.96
C ALA A 138 -10.66 -15.04 -15.38
N SER A 139 -11.14 -16.24 -15.10
CA SER A 139 -12.54 -16.62 -15.30
C SER A 139 -13.43 -16.12 -14.17
N GLU A 140 -12.85 -15.90 -13.01
CA GLU A 140 -13.55 -15.47 -11.80
C GLU A 140 -13.58 -13.95 -11.68
N GLN A 141 -14.70 -13.44 -11.19
CA GLN A 141 -14.82 -12.02 -10.88
C GLN A 141 -14.22 -11.70 -9.51
N CYS A 142 -13.62 -10.52 -9.39
CA CYS A 142 -13.14 -10.04 -8.12
C CYS A 142 -14.30 -9.97 -7.11
N PRO A 143 -14.24 -10.68 -5.99
CA PRO A 143 -15.30 -10.69 -5.01
C PRO A 143 -15.44 -9.33 -4.32
N TYR A 144 -16.63 -9.05 -3.79
CA TYR A 144 -16.96 -7.83 -3.05
C TYR A 144 -17.61 -8.16 -1.70
N ASN A 145 -17.64 -7.20 -0.79
CA ASN A 145 -18.19 -7.38 0.57
C ASN A 145 -17.55 -8.52 1.37
N ILE A 146 -16.23 -8.66 1.25
CA ILE A 146 -15.51 -9.72 1.95
C ILE A 146 -15.29 -9.27 3.40
N GLY A 147 -15.90 -9.98 4.35
CA GLY A 147 -15.81 -9.70 5.78
C GLY A 147 -14.58 -10.26 6.49
N GLN A 148 -13.50 -10.58 5.75
CA GLN A 148 -12.27 -11.18 6.30
C GLN A 148 -11.02 -10.60 5.65
N PRO A 149 -9.85 -10.76 6.28
CA PRO A 149 -8.59 -10.22 5.75
C PRO A 149 -8.26 -10.76 4.36
N LEU A 150 -7.70 -9.88 3.53
CA LEU A 150 -7.33 -10.17 2.15
C LEU A 150 -5.83 -10.00 1.92
N THR A 151 -5.29 -10.78 1.00
CA THR A 151 -4.00 -10.53 0.35
C THR A 151 -4.22 -10.45 -1.15
N LEU A 152 -3.96 -9.27 -1.74
CA LEU A 152 -4.14 -9.04 -3.17
C LEU A 152 -2.80 -8.83 -3.85
N ALA A 153 -2.51 -9.63 -4.87
CA ALA A 153 -1.35 -9.46 -5.74
C ALA A 153 -1.74 -8.73 -7.03
N VAL A 154 -1.03 -7.66 -7.35
CA VAL A 154 -1.25 -6.83 -8.55
C VAL A 154 0.07 -6.73 -9.32
N GLY A 155 0.04 -7.10 -10.59
CA GLY A 155 1.19 -7.08 -11.50
C GLY A 155 1.57 -5.66 -11.96
N PRO A 156 2.71 -5.54 -12.70
CA PRO A 156 3.10 -4.30 -13.36
C PRO A 156 2.20 -4.01 -14.56
N GLU A 157 2.48 -2.93 -15.30
CA GLU A 157 1.72 -2.56 -16.51
C GLU A 157 1.66 -3.67 -17.56
N GLY A 158 2.70 -4.49 -17.66
CA GLY A 158 2.73 -5.67 -18.55
C GLY A 158 2.09 -6.93 -17.97
N GLY A 159 1.56 -6.87 -16.75
CA GLY A 159 1.01 -8.00 -16.03
C GLY A 159 2.08 -8.98 -15.51
N PHE A 160 1.64 -10.00 -14.80
CA PHE A 160 2.46 -11.16 -14.44
C PHE A 160 2.56 -12.12 -15.63
N ILE A 161 3.74 -12.70 -15.85
CA ILE A 161 3.92 -13.77 -16.83
C ILE A 161 3.29 -15.10 -16.34
N PRO A 162 3.00 -16.06 -17.24
CA PRO A 162 2.38 -17.33 -16.84
C PRO A 162 3.10 -18.08 -15.73
N TYR A 163 4.42 -18.03 -15.69
CA TYR A 163 5.22 -18.62 -14.61
C TYR A 163 4.92 -18.00 -13.25
N GLU A 164 4.81 -16.66 -13.18
CA GLU A 164 4.54 -15.94 -11.93
C GLU A 164 3.11 -16.20 -11.44
N ILE A 165 2.13 -16.19 -12.35
CA ILE A 165 0.75 -16.56 -12.04
C ILE A 165 0.69 -17.99 -11.49
N LYS A 166 1.34 -18.94 -12.16
CA LYS A 166 1.40 -20.34 -11.71
C LYS A 166 1.98 -20.44 -10.31
N LYS A 167 3.07 -19.73 -10.00
CA LYS A 167 3.69 -19.73 -8.68
C LYS A 167 2.78 -19.15 -7.59
N LEU A 168 2.05 -18.08 -7.89
CA LEU A 168 1.08 -17.51 -6.97
C LEU A 168 -0.09 -18.48 -6.71
N ILE A 169 -0.60 -19.13 -7.75
CA ILE A 169 -1.66 -20.15 -7.61
C ILE A 169 -1.17 -21.35 -6.80
N GLU A 170 0.05 -21.85 -7.05
CA GLU A 170 0.66 -22.93 -6.26
C GLU A 170 0.79 -22.54 -4.78
N CYS A 171 0.97 -21.28 -4.47
CA CYS A 171 1.00 -20.73 -3.11
C CYS A 171 -0.41 -20.53 -2.50
N GLY A 172 -1.50 -20.75 -3.25
CA GLY A 172 -2.87 -20.68 -2.77
C GLY A 172 -3.68 -19.47 -3.26
N PHE A 173 -3.15 -18.67 -4.18
CA PHE A 173 -3.89 -17.53 -4.75
C PHE A 173 -4.96 -17.98 -5.73
N THR A 174 -6.10 -17.27 -5.71
CA THR A 174 -7.14 -17.39 -6.74
C THR A 174 -6.98 -16.23 -7.72
N ALA A 175 -6.96 -16.53 -9.03
CA ALA A 175 -6.94 -15.50 -10.06
C ALA A 175 -8.34 -14.90 -10.24
N VAL A 176 -8.44 -13.55 -10.22
CA VAL A 176 -9.67 -12.76 -10.33
C VAL A 176 -9.51 -11.64 -11.33
#